data_19fa089fddeb47d8e06eb2290406ecc0
#
_entry.id   19fa089fddeb47d8e06eb2290406ecc0
#
_cell.length_a   1.000
_cell.length_b   1.000
_cell.length_c   1.000
_cell.angle_alpha   90.00
_cell.angle_beta   90.00
_cell.angle_gamma   90.00
#
_symmetry.space_group_name_H-M   'P 1'
#
loop_
_entity.id
_entity.type
_entity.pdbx_description
1 polymer ?
#
loop_
_entity_poly.entity_id
_entity_poly.type
_entity_poly.pdbx_seq_one_letter_code
_entity_poly.pdbx_strand_id
1 'polypeptide(L)'
;MVSCTKDEASMYKHRILPVKEIKAPKEFEFGRVATITITYELPNTCSYFRSLYYEYKGTTRVIAVNVVEDLETACTQKVIKNEFKFPVRAVQRNDYLFKFWKGKDKEGKDVFKEVVIPVK
;
A
#
# COMPACT_ATOMS: atom_id res chain seq x y z
N MET A 1 -2.03 25.27 26.44
CA MET A 1 -1.48 24.63 26.16
C MET A 1 -1.63 23.62 25.16
N VAL A 2 -2.35 23.58 24.21
CA VAL A 2 -2.55 22.61 23.26
C VAL A 2 -1.86 22.86 22.00
N SER A 3 -1.30 24.03 21.84
CA SER A 3 -0.67 24.41 20.60
C SER A 3 0.53 23.56 20.21
N CYS A 4 1.21 23.00 21.19
CA CYS A 4 2.36 22.16 20.89
C CYS A 4 1.98 20.93 20.10
N THR A 5 0.85 20.35 20.41
CA THR A 5 0.39 19.15 19.71
C THR A 5 0.11 19.47 18.25
N LYS A 6 -0.45 20.64 17.98
CA LYS A 6 -0.71 21.02 16.60
C LYS A 6 0.58 21.21 15.83
N ASP A 7 1.57 21.81 16.45
CA ASP A 7 2.84 22.05 15.78
C ASP A 7 3.51 20.74 15.43
N GLU A 8 3.47 19.76 16.32
CA GLU A 8 4.04 18.47 16.05
C GLU A 8 3.33 17.79 14.90
N ALA A 9 2.01 17.89 14.84
CA ALA A 9 1.25 17.26 13.78
C ALA A 9 1.58 17.85 12.42
N SER A 10 2.05 19.08 12.35
CA SER A 10 2.36 19.72 11.08
C SER A 10 3.74 19.32 10.54
N MET A 11 4.56 18.64 11.34
CA MET A 11 5.90 18.23 10.93
C MET A 11 5.90 17.08 9.93
N TYR A 12 4.83 16.34 9.84
CA TYR A 12 4.74 15.15 8.97
C TYR A 12 3.48 15.23 8.13
N LYS A 13 3.60 14.77 6.91
CA LYS A 13 2.47 14.69 6.00
C LYS A 13 2.23 13.24 5.63
N HIS A 14 0.98 12.78 5.78
CA HIS A 14 0.60 11.44 5.35
C HIS A 14 0.27 11.45 3.87
N ARG A 15 0.75 10.43 3.18
CA ARG A 15 0.45 10.24 1.76
C ARG A 15 0.10 8.80 1.50
N ILE A 16 -0.72 8.57 0.48
CA ILE A 16 -0.99 7.23 -0.02
C ILE A 16 -0.32 7.13 -1.38
N LEU A 17 0.52 6.11 -1.54
CA LEU A 17 1.27 5.91 -2.78
C LEU A 17 0.73 4.72 -3.55
N PRO A 18 0.79 4.78 -4.86
CA PRO A 18 0.34 3.66 -5.69
C PRO A 18 1.32 2.49 -5.63
N VAL A 19 0.78 1.30 -5.85
CA VAL A 19 1.57 0.08 -6.01
C VAL A 19 2.06 0.04 -7.44
N LYS A 20 3.36 -0.18 -7.65
CA LYS A 20 3.94 -0.18 -8.99
C LYS A 20 3.99 -1.58 -9.60
N GLU A 21 4.50 -2.55 -8.85
CA GLU A 21 4.62 -3.93 -9.32
C GLU A 21 4.09 -4.88 -8.27
N ILE A 22 3.61 -6.03 -8.70
CA ILE A 22 2.98 -7.00 -7.82
C ILE A 22 3.52 -8.38 -8.17
N LYS A 23 3.95 -9.12 -7.13
CA LYS A 23 4.30 -10.53 -7.27
C LYS A 23 3.39 -11.29 -6.31
N ALA A 24 2.50 -12.09 -6.87
CA ALA A 24 1.52 -12.83 -6.09
C ALA A 24 1.49 -14.27 -6.57
N PRO A 25 1.11 -15.22 -5.71
CA PRO A 25 0.97 -16.61 -6.15
C PRO A 25 -0.21 -16.75 -7.09
N LYS A 26 -0.19 -17.79 -7.91
CA LYS A 26 -1.28 -18.05 -8.86
C LYS A 26 -2.51 -18.58 -8.15
N GLU A 27 -2.33 -19.18 -7.00
CA GLU A 27 -3.43 -19.74 -6.21
C GLU A 27 -3.03 -19.79 -4.75
N PHE A 28 -4.03 -19.77 -3.86
CA PHE A 28 -3.82 -19.99 -2.44
C PHE A 28 -4.26 -21.40 -2.08
N GLU A 29 -3.71 -21.95 -1.00
CA GLU A 29 -4.21 -23.17 -0.38
C GLU A 29 -4.96 -22.78 0.88
N PHE A 30 -6.17 -23.29 1.04
CA PHE A 30 -7.01 -22.95 2.19
C PHE A 30 -6.27 -23.24 3.49
N GLY A 31 -6.27 -22.26 4.39
CA GLY A 31 -5.62 -22.36 5.70
C GLY A 31 -4.13 -22.11 5.69
N ARG A 32 -3.52 -21.96 4.53
CA ARG A 32 -2.08 -21.73 4.43
C ARG A 32 -1.76 -20.26 4.22
N VAL A 33 -0.54 -19.89 4.57
CA VAL A 33 -0.03 -18.52 4.40
C VAL A 33 0.81 -18.46 3.13
N ALA A 34 0.55 -17.44 2.32
CA ALA A 34 1.36 -17.16 1.15
C ALA A 34 1.81 -15.71 1.22
N THR A 35 2.86 -15.37 0.52
CA THR A 35 3.45 -14.03 0.57
C THR A 35 3.15 -13.29 -0.73
N ILE A 36 2.70 -12.05 -0.61
CA ILE A 36 2.55 -11.13 -1.73
C ILE A 36 3.62 -10.06 -1.59
N THR A 37 4.30 -9.75 -2.69
CA THR A 37 5.33 -8.71 -2.72
C THR A 37 4.85 -7.58 -3.60
N ILE A 38 4.90 -6.36 -3.09
CA ILE A 38 4.59 -5.18 -3.88
C ILE A 38 5.79 -4.27 -3.94
N THR A 39 5.87 -3.50 -5.02
CA THR A 39 6.89 -2.49 -5.21
C THR A 39 6.23 -1.13 -5.23
N TYR A 40 6.85 -0.14 -4.64
CA TYR A 40 6.35 1.22 -4.66
C TYR A 40 7.54 2.18 -4.72
N GLU A 41 7.27 3.45 -4.98
CA GLU A 41 8.32 4.45 -5.14
C GLU A 41 8.10 5.61 -4.17
N LEU A 42 9.10 5.84 -3.31
CA LEU A 42 9.09 7.02 -2.44
C LEU A 42 9.51 8.23 -3.28
N PRO A 43 8.79 9.35 -3.17
CA PRO A 43 9.05 10.50 -4.04
C PRO A 43 10.31 11.28 -3.71
N ASN A 44 10.84 11.14 -2.49
CA ASN A 44 12.03 11.86 -2.06
C ASN A 44 12.66 11.16 -0.85
N THR A 45 13.79 11.69 -0.38
CA THR A 45 14.54 11.07 0.72
C THR A 45 13.93 11.34 2.10
N CYS A 46 12.91 12.17 2.20
CA CYS A 46 12.22 12.44 3.47
C CYS A 46 10.95 11.63 3.64
N SER A 47 10.68 10.71 2.74
CA SER A 47 9.48 9.88 2.79
C SER A 47 9.83 8.52 3.37
N TYR A 48 8.94 8.02 4.22
CA TYR A 48 9.15 6.75 4.92
C TYR A 48 7.91 5.89 4.86
N PHE A 49 8.09 4.59 4.65
CA PHE A 49 6.98 3.64 4.70
C PHE A 49 6.41 3.64 6.10
N ARG A 50 5.09 3.73 6.20
CA ARG A 50 4.42 3.67 7.49
C ARG A 50 3.69 2.35 7.68
N SER A 51 2.83 2.00 6.71
CA SER A 51 2.03 0.77 6.81
C SER A 51 1.40 0.47 5.47
N LEU A 52 0.88 -0.74 5.36
CA LEU A 52 0.10 -1.14 4.20
C LEU A 52 -1.34 -0.69 4.43
N TYR A 53 -1.92 0.00 3.46
CA TYR A 53 -3.35 0.23 3.46
C TYR A 53 -4.00 -1.08 3.04
N TYR A 54 -4.83 -1.65 3.89
CA TYR A 54 -5.41 -2.96 3.64
C TYR A 54 -6.88 -2.90 4.06
N GLU A 55 -7.76 -2.93 3.08
CA GLU A 55 -9.19 -2.80 3.32
C GLU A 55 -9.92 -4.07 2.91
N TYR A 56 -10.79 -4.57 3.78
CA TYR A 56 -11.60 -5.74 3.52
C TYR A 56 -12.96 -5.31 2.99
N LYS A 57 -13.34 -5.84 1.82
CA LYS A 57 -14.67 -5.63 1.25
C LYS A 57 -15.18 -6.98 0.76
N GLY A 58 -15.82 -7.75 1.67
CA GLY A 58 -16.25 -9.10 1.33
C GLY A 58 -15.07 -9.96 0.95
N THR A 59 -15.10 -10.51 -0.27
CA THR A 59 -13.97 -11.31 -0.77
C THR A 59 -12.90 -10.47 -1.44
N THR A 60 -13.07 -9.15 -1.45
CA THR A 60 -12.13 -8.23 -2.09
C THR A 60 -11.22 -7.63 -1.04
N ARG A 61 -9.96 -7.40 -1.42
CA ARG A 61 -8.97 -6.71 -0.59
C ARG A 61 -8.42 -5.54 -1.37
N VAL A 62 -8.51 -4.35 -0.79
CA VAL A 62 -7.99 -3.14 -1.44
C VAL A 62 -6.67 -2.79 -0.80
N ILE A 63 -5.64 -2.59 -1.60
CA ILE A 63 -4.27 -2.42 -1.12
C ILE A 63 -3.63 -1.17 -1.71
N ALA A 64 -3.00 -0.38 -0.85
CA ALA A 64 -2.21 0.77 -1.22
C ALA A 64 -1.08 0.94 -0.18
N VAL A 65 -0.23 1.92 -0.35
CA VAL A 65 0.92 2.11 0.53
C VAL A 65 0.77 3.42 1.29
N ASN A 66 0.80 3.34 2.63
CA ASN A 66 0.78 4.53 3.49
C ASN A 66 2.21 4.93 3.80
N VAL A 67 2.54 6.20 3.56
CA VAL A 67 3.86 6.74 3.89
C VAL A 67 3.69 8.05 4.64
N VAL A 68 4.76 8.48 5.31
CA VAL A 68 4.82 9.80 5.93
C VAL A 68 6.00 10.53 5.34
N GLU A 69 5.84 11.82 5.18
CA GLU A 69 6.90 12.69 4.70
C GLU A 69 7.27 13.67 5.80
N ASP A 70 8.57 13.75 6.11
CA ASP A 70 9.08 14.71 7.07
C ASP A 70 9.18 16.06 6.36
N LEU A 71 8.47 17.03 6.86
CA LEU A 71 8.39 18.35 6.23
C LEU A 71 9.48 19.33 6.73
N GLU A 72 10.19 18.94 7.78
CA GLU A 72 11.18 19.83 8.36
C GLU A 72 12.61 19.58 7.93
N THR A 73 12.88 18.44 7.37
CA THR A 73 14.23 18.07 6.96
C THR A 73 14.43 18.40 5.49
N ALA A 74 15.64 18.84 5.15
CA ALA A 74 15.97 19.06 3.75
C ALA A 74 16.04 17.74 3.03
N CYS A 75 15.42 17.65 1.87
CA CYS A 75 15.30 16.40 1.13
C CYS A 75 15.87 16.50 -0.25
N THR A 76 16.40 15.38 -0.72
CA THR A 76 16.78 15.24 -2.12
C THR A 76 15.57 14.72 -2.88
N GLN A 77 15.26 15.34 -4.01
CA GLN A 77 14.14 14.92 -4.86
C GLN A 77 14.59 13.75 -5.71
N LYS A 78 14.78 12.63 -5.07
CA LYS A 78 15.22 11.40 -5.71
C LYS A 78 14.19 10.33 -5.43
N VAL A 79 13.70 9.70 -6.49
CA VAL A 79 12.73 8.60 -6.36
C VAL A 79 13.47 7.37 -5.86
N ILE A 80 12.93 6.74 -4.81
CA ILE A 80 13.53 5.57 -4.20
C ILE A 80 12.56 4.40 -4.33
N LYS A 81 12.97 3.36 -5.06
CA LYS A 81 12.15 2.18 -5.26
C LYS A 81 12.32 1.23 -4.08
N ASN A 82 11.21 0.82 -3.49
CA ASN A 82 11.20 -0.10 -2.35
C ASN A 82 10.23 -1.24 -2.57
N GLU A 83 10.44 -2.32 -1.82
CA GLU A 83 9.54 -3.47 -1.82
C GLU A 83 8.95 -3.67 -0.44
N PHE A 84 7.75 -4.21 -0.39
CA PHE A 84 7.14 -4.64 0.85
C PHE A 84 6.50 -6.01 0.65
N LYS A 85 6.81 -6.94 1.55
CA LYS A 85 6.28 -8.30 1.51
C LYS A 85 5.30 -8.46 2.66
N PHE A 86 4.15 -9.03 2.38
CA PHE A 86 3.18 -9.26 3.44
C PHE A 86 2.55 -10.65 3.29
N PRO A 87 2.25 -11.29 4.43
CA PRO A 87 1.64 -12.61 4.41
C PRO A 87 0.13 -12.50 4.28
N VAL A 88 -0.45 -13.47 3.60
CA VAL A 88 -1.90 -13.61 3.52
C VAL A 88 -2.23 -15.05 3.86
N ARG A 89 -3.07 -15.23 4.89
CA ARG A 89 -3.58 -16.57 5.20
C ARG A 89 -4.92 -16.73 4.50
N ALA A 90 -5.07 -17.77 3.73
CA ALA A 90 -6.30 -18.01 2.99
C ALA A 90 -7.35 -18.59 3.95
N VAL A 91 -8.29 -17.75 4.37
CA VAL A 91 -9.32 -18.14 5.33
C VAL A 91 -10.71 -18.17 4.74
N GLN A 92 -10.85 -17.84 3.48
CA GLN A 92 -12.12 -17.97 2.76
C GLN A 92 -11.97 -19.01 1.65
N ARG A 93 -13.06 -19.67 1.31
CA ARG A 93 -13.02 -20.66 0.25
C ARG A 93 -13.21 -20.06 -1.13
N ASN A 94 -13.75 -18.86 -1.18
CA ASN A 94 -13.96 -18.15 -2.44
C ASN A 94 -12.65 -17.56 -2.93
N ASP A 95 -12.59 -17.24 -4.21
CA ASP A 95 -11.44 -16.56 -4.78
C ASP A 95 -11.23 -15.21 -4.09
N TYR A 96 -9.97 -14.83 -3.99
CA TYR A 96 -9.62 -13.49 -3.50
C TYR A 96 -9.51 -12.57 -4.69
N LEU A 97 -10.14 -11.38 -4.60
CA LEU A 97 -9.94 -10.32 -5.56
C LEU A 97 -9.10 -9.24 -4.88
N PHE A 98 -7.87 -9.07 -5.32
CA PHE A 98 -7.02 -8.01 -4.82
C PHE A 98 -7.08 -6.83 -5.77
N LYS A 99 -7.33 -5.64 -5.22
CA LYS A 99 -7.36 -4.40 -5.99
C LYS A 99 -6.21 -3.54 -5.49
N PHE A 100 -5.14 -3.47 -6.27
CA PHE A 100 -3.96 -2.69 -5.92
C PHE A 100 -4.11 -1.31 -6.51
N TRP A 101 -4.08 -0.30 -5.65
CA TRP A 101 -4.29 1.07 -6.10
C TRP A 101 -3.12 1.53 -6.96
N LYS A 102 -3.42 2.04 -8.14
CA LYS A 102 -2.41 2.48 -9.11
C LYS A 102 -2.36 4.00 -9.24
N GLY A 103 -3.10 4.71 -8.41
CA GLY A 103 -3.17 6.16 -8.48
C GLY A 103 -4.49 6.64 -9.05
N LYS A 104 -4.51 7.87 -9.51
CA LYS A 104 -5.71 8.46 -10.09
C LYS A 104 -5.48 8.73 -11.58
N ASP A 105 -6.57 8.68 -12.34
CA ASP A 105 -6.51 8.99 -13.76
C ASP A 105 -6.63 10.50 -13.97
N LYS A 106 -6.74 10.92 -15.22
CA LYS A 106 -6.81 12.34 -15.57
C LYS A 106 -8.04 13.02 -15.00
N GLU A 107 -9.10 12.24 -14.76
CA GLU A 107 -10.34 12.77 -14.22
C GLU A 107 -10.39 12.70 -12.71
N GLY A 108 -9.32 12.27 -12.06
CA GLY A 108 -9.27 12.15 -10.61
C GLY A 108 -9.90 10.91 -10.04
N LYS A 109 -10.20 9.92 -10.88
CA LYS A 109 -10.79 8.67 -10.42
C LYS A 109 -9.72 7.67 -10.07
N ASP A 110 -9.97 6.86 -9.05
CA ASP A 110 -9.02 5.84 -8.61
C ASP A 110 -8.89 4.74 -9.66
N VAL A 111 -7.66 4.33 -9.91
CA VAL A 111 -7.34 3.24 -10.84
C VAL A 111 -6.76 2.10 -10.04
N PHE A 112 -7.22 0.87 -10.31
CA PHE A 112 -6.76 -0.32 -9.60
C PHE A 112 -6.27 -1.37 -10.58
N LYS A 113 -5.24 -2.10 -10.17
CA LYS A 113 -4.85 -3.34 -10.84
C LYS A 113 -5.54 -4.48 -10.08
N GLU A 114 -6.37 -5.25 -10.78
CA GLU A 114 -7.10 -6.35 -10.16
C GLU A 114 -6.37 -7.66 -10.39
N VAL A 115 -6.22 -8.43 -9.33
CA VAL A 115 -5.58 -9.74 -9.38
C VAL A 115 -6.50 -10.71 -8.67
N VAL A 116 -6.95 -11.73 -9.38
CA VAL A 116 -7.79 -12.78 -8.80
C VAL A 116 -6.90 -13.95 -8.43
N ILE A 117 -6.98 -14.40 -7.17
CA ILE A 117 -6.22 -15.55 -6.71
C ILE A 117 -7.21 -16.60 -6.21
N PRO A 118 -7.37 -17.69 -6.94
CA PRO A 118 -8.28 -18.75 -6.51
C PRO A 118 -7.74 -19.49 -5.29
N VAL A 119 -8.66 -20.10 -4.53
CA VAL A 119 -8.32 -20.86 -3.33
C VAL A 119 -8.62 -22.33 -3.58
N LYS A 120 -7.65 -23.16 -3.27
CA LYS A 120 -7.81 -24.62 -3.36
C LYS A 120 -7.88 -25.29 -2.02
#